data_07818b0645ce94c5d56e9b90705a1970
#
_entry.id   07818b0645ce94c5d56e9b90705a1970
#
_cell.length_a   1.000
_cell.length_b   1.000
_cell.length_c   1.000
_cell.angle_alpha   90.00
_cell.angle_beta   90.00
_cell.angle_gamma   90.00
#
_symmetry.space_group_name_H-M   'P 1'
#
loop_
_entity.id
_entity.type
_entity.pdbx_description
1 polymer ?
#
loop_
_entity_poly.entity_id
_entity_poly.type
_entity_poly.pdbx_seq_one_letter_code
_entity_poly.pdbx_strand_id
1 'polypeptide(L)'
;EINYVPKNLMVKIPDGVDDVDASFVTVGAIALQGVRQTEPKLGERVAVMGLGLLGQLTVQLLKANGCKVIGSDVDPDKIALAKKLGADDTCHAGELITKASEFSNGYGVDAVIIAASTMSNQPVIDAAEISRMRGRVVFLGMVGMDIPRNEYYKKEIDLRLSMAYGPGRYDPEYEEKGNDYPFDLVRWTEQRNFEAFLGLIDEGKITPKEILTHEFDFDNAMDAYDLLEGKIKEKYLGIVLKYNRDINLEDEKIVKRT
;
A
#
# COMPACT_ATOMS: atom_id res chain seq x y z
N GLU A 1 16.13 18.42 11.54
CA GLU A 1 15.91 19.21 10.33
C GLU A 1 14.47 19.74 10.33
N ILE A 2 14.27 21.02 9.92
CA ILE A 2 12.94 21.64 9.89
C ILE A 2 12.54 21.80 8.42
N ASN A 3 11.39 21.21 8.04
CA ASN A 3 10.84 21.31 6.69
C ASN A 3 9.58 22.17 6.70
N TYR A 4 9.37 22.95 5.64
CA TYR A 4 8.13 23.62 5.36
C TYR A 4 7.28 22.77 4.44
N VAL A 5 6.13 22.33 4.93
CA VAL A 5 5.20 21.46 4.19
C VAL A 5 3.80 22.09 4.22
N PRO A 6 3.06 22.08 3.10
CA PRO A 6 1.66 22.51 3.11
C PRO A 6 0.82 21.74 4.12
N LYS A 7 -0.12 22.43 4.78
CA LYS A 7 -0.87 21.88 5.92
C LYS A 7 -1.65 20.59 5.60
N ASN A 8 -2.14 20.44 4.36
CA ASN A 8 -2.90 19.27 3.95
C ASN A 8 -2.01 18.04 3.65
N LEU A 9 -0.69 18.22 3.61
CA LEU A 9 0.29 17.15 3.38
C LEU A 9 0.99 16.68 4.66
N MET A 10 0.52 17.11 5.82
CA MET A 10 1.09 16.70 7.10
C MET A 10 -0.01 16.34 8.10
N VAL A 11 0.34 15.42 8.98
CA VAL A 11 -0.52 14.98 10.08
C VAL A 11 0.31 14.86 11.35
N LYS A 12 -0.35 15.01 12.49
CA LYS A 12 0.30 14.77 13.78
C LYS A 12 0.45 13.25 13.96
N ILE A 13 1.65 12.81 14.32
CA ILE A 13 1.89 11.42 14.73
C ILE A 13 1.26 11.23 16.12
N PRO A 14 0.39 10.23 16.34
CA PRO A 14 -0.13 9.89 17.65
C PRO A 14 1.00 9.52 18.63
N ASP A 15 0.81 9.82 19.90
CA ASP A 15 1.84 9.62 20.92
C ASP A 15 2.24 8.14 21.12
N GLY A 16 1.36 7.18 20.72
CA GLY A 16 1.61 5.73 20.76
C GLY A 16 2.32 5.17 19.54
N VAL A 17 2.58 5.98 18.51
CA VAL A 17 3.19 5.54 17.24
C VAL A 17 4.66 5.95 17.20
N ASP A 18 5.56 4.99 17.00
CA ASP A 18 6.98 5.29 16.85
C ASP A 18 7.30 5.87 15.46
N ASP A 19 8.45 6.55 15.34
CA ASP A 19 8.84 7.25 14.12
C ASP A 19 9.08 6.29 12.94
N VAL A 20 9.52 5.07 13.20
CA VAL A 20 9.76 4.06 12.16
C VAL A 20 8.43 3.63 11.55
N ASP A 21 7.44 3.29 12.38
CA ASP A 21 6.08 2.97 11.90
C ASP A 21 5.45 4.19 11.19
N ALA A 22 5.61 5.40 11.75
CA ALA A 22 5.09 6.63 11.15
C ALA A 22 5.72 6.94 9.78
N SER A 23 6.98 6.56 9.55
CA SER A 23 7.66 6.79 8.26
C SER A 23 6.98 6.09 7.08
N PHE A 24 6.18 5.06 7.34
CA PHE A 24 5.41 4.35 6.33
C PHE A 24 4.08 5.04 5.95
N VAL A 25 3.73 6.16 6.56
CA VAL A 25 2.39 6.79 6.41
C VAL A 25 2.02 7.06 4.95
N THR A 26 2.94 7.57 4.15
CA THR A 26 2.67 7.90 2.74
C THR A 26 2.39 6.64 1.91
N VAL A 27 3.26 5.64 1.99
CA VAL A 27 3.07 4.37 1.27
C VAL A 27 1.90 3.57 1.85
N GLY A 28 1.65 3.71 3.14
CA GLY A 28 0.49 3.16 3.83
C GLY A 28 -0.82 3.75 3.33
N ALA A 29 -0.87 5.04 3.11
CA ALA A 29 -2.05 5.71 2.55
C ALA A 29 -2.28 5.33 1.07
N ILE A 30 -1.23 5.05 0.30
CA ILE A 30 -1.37 4.48 -1.06
C ILE A 30 -2.06 3.11 -0.98
N ALA A 31 -1.60 2.22 -0.11
CA ALA A 31 -2.23 0.92 0.11
C ALA A 31 -3.67 1.06 0.61
N LEU A 32 -3.92 1.99 1.55
CA LEU A 32 -5.25 2.27 2.09
C LEU A 32 -6.20 2.80 1.01
N GLN A 33 -5.73 3.65 0.08
CA GLN A 33 -6.54 4.09 -1.05
C GLN A 33 -6.93 2.91 -1.95
N GLY A 34 -6.02 1.98 -2.22
CA GLY A 34 -6.34 0.74 -2.93
C GLY A 34 -7.43 -0.08 -2.23
N VAL A 35 -7.35 -0.22 -0.92
CA VAL A 35 -8.38 -0.87 -0.12
C VAL A 35 -9.70 -0.11 -0.20
N ARG A 36 -9.71 1.23 -0.13
CA ARG A 36 -10.94 2.03 -0.27
C ARG A 36 -11.58 1.88 -1.65
N GLN A 37 -10.76 1.86 -2.72
CA GLN A 37 -11.27 1.60 -4.07
C GLN A 37 -11.88 0.20 -4.21
N THR A 38 -11.47 -0.73 -3.38
CA THR A 38 -12.05 -2.08 -3.34
C THR A 38 -13.43 -2.09 -2.70
N GLU A 39 -13.79 -1.09 -1.87
CA GLU A 39 -15.03 -1.03 -1.09
C GLU A 39 -15.33 -2.36 -0.36
N PRO A 40 -14.36 -2.89 0.41
CA PRO A 40 -14.49 -4.23 0.96
C PRO A 40 -15.54 -4.25 2.08
N LYS A 41 -16.32 -5.34 2.11
CA LYS A 41 -17.28 -5.60 3.18
C LYS A 41 -16.73 -6.64 4.13
N LEU A 42 -17.19 -6.57 5.39
CA LEU A 42 -16.82 -7.53 6.42
C LEU A 42 -17.05 -8.98 5.96
N GLY A 43 -16.02 -9.81 6.05
CA GLY A 43 -16.06 -11.23 5.69
C GLY A 43 -15.83 -11.52 4.20
N GLU A 44 -15.73 -10.51 3.33
CA GLU A 44 -15.39 -10.74 1.91
C GLU A 44 -14.00 -11.37 1.76
N ARG A 45 -13.85 -12.17 0.70
CA ARG A 45 -12.59 -12.80 0.29
C ARG A 45 -11.90 -11.93 -0.74
N VAL A 46 -10.69 -11.49 -0.43
CA VAL A 46 -9.90 -10.60 -1.28
C VAL A 46 -8.57 -11.24 -1.62
N ALA A 47 -8.20 -11.22 -2.89
CA ALA A 47 -6.87 -11.61 -3.34
C ALA A 47 -5.95 -10.38 -3.48
N VAL A 48 -4.71 -10.50 -2.98
CA VAL A 48 -3.65 -9.51 -3.17
C VAL A 48 -2.57 -10.11 -4.04
N MET A 49 -2.40 -9.58 -5.24
CA MET A 49 -1.41 -10.04 -6.22
C MET A 49 -0.19 -9.12 -6.19
N GLY A 50 0.97 -9.68 -5.81
CA GLY A 50 2.18 -8.92 -5.52
C GLY A 50 2.27 -8.56 -4.04
N LEU A 51 3.25 -9.14 -3.34
CA LEU A 51 3.48 -8.99 -1.90
C LEU A 51 4.74 -8.16 -1.62
N GLY A 52 4.99 -7.15 -2.46
CA GLY A 52 5.96 -6.10 -2.20
C GLY A 52 5.50 -5.19 -1.04
N LEU A 53 6.17 -4.05 -0.86
CA LEU A 53 5.87 -3.10 0.21
C LEU A 53 4.37 -2.75 0.30
N LEU A 54 3.76 -2.33 -0.83
CA LEU A 54 2.33 -2.01 -0.86
C LEU A 54 1.45 -3.25 -0.62
N GLY A 55 1.84 -4.41 -1.17
CA GLY A 55 1.07 -5.65 -0.98
C GLY A 55 1.02 -6.10 0.47
N GLN A 56 2.15 -6.05 1.20
CA GLN A 56 2.21 -6.39 2.62
C GLN A 56 1.34 -5.44 3.47
N LEU A 57 1.37 -4.13 3.18
CA LEU A 57 0.51 -3.16 3.84
C LEU A 57 -0.97 -3.40 3.51
N THR A 58 -1.28 -3.71 2.25
CA THR A 58 -2.65 -4.03 1.80
C THR A 58 -3.22 -5.25 2.53
N VAL A 59 -2.41 -6.31 2.72
CA VAL A 59 -2.82 -7.49 3.50
C VAL A 59 -3.24 -7.10 4.91
N GLN A 60 -2.41 -6.34 5.62
CA GLN A 60 -2.71 -5.90 6.99
C GLN A 60 -3.98 -5.03 7.05
N LEU A 61 -4.13 -4.08 6.12
CA LEU A 61 -5.29 -3.19 6.04
C LEU A 61 -6.60 -3.97 5.78
N LEU A 62 -6.58 -4.94 4.87
CA LEU A 62 -7.73 -5.81 4.61
C LEU A 62 -8.07 -6.68 5.82
N LYS A 63 -7.07 -7.19 6.53
CA LYS A 63 -7.28 -7.93 7.78
C LYS A 63 -7.88 -7.03 8.87
N ALA A 64 -7.40 -5.80 9.03
CA ALA A 64 -7.98 -4.82 9.94
C ALA A 64 -9.44 -4.47 9.58
N ASN A 65 -9.79 -4.51 8.29
CA ASN A 65 -11.17 -4.33 7.80
C ASN A 65 -12.07 -5.56 8.02
N GLY A 66 -11.50 -6.71 8.43
CA GLY A 66 -12.26 -7.95 8.66
C GLY A 66 -12.47 -8.83 7.42
N CYS A 67 -11.69 -8.62 6.37
CA CYS A 67 -11.69 -9.47 5.19
C CYS A 67 -10.94 -10.79 5.43
N LYS A 68 -11.24 -11.78 4.59
CA LYS A 68 -10.40 -12.96 4.37
C LYS A 68 -9.45 -12.66 3.21
N VAL A 69 -8.16 -12.91 3.40
CA VAL A 69 -7.14 -12.49 2.44
C VAL A 69 -6.31 -13.67 1.97
N ILE A 70 -6.20 -13.83 0.63
CA ILE A 70 -5.20 -14.67 0.00
C ILE A 70 -4.16 -13.79 -0.69
N GLY A 71 -2.87 -14.00 -0.39
CA GLY A 71 -1.75 -13.27 -0.99
C GLY A 71 -0.97 -14.13 -1.98
N SER A 72 -0.48 -13.55 -3.08
CA SER A 72 0.39 -14.25 -4.03
C SER A 72 1.57 -13.42 -4.50
N ASP A 73 2.73 -14.06 -4.61
CA ASP A 73 3.96 -13.48 -5.16
C ASP A 73 4.80 -14.57 -5.82
N VAL A 74 5.85 -14.19 -6.51
CA VAL A 74 6.87 -15.11 -7.03
C VAL A 74 8.01 -15.34 -6.03
N ASP A 75 8.16 -14.47 -5.03
CA ASP A 75 9.20 -14.54 -4.01
C ASP A 75 8.69 -15.25 -2.75
N PRO A 76 9.26 -16.43 -2.39
CA PRO A 76 8.83 -17.20 -1.23
C PRO A 76 8.99 -16.44 0.11
N ASP A 77 9.97 -15.54 0.23
CA ASP A 77 10.19 -14.76 1.45
C ASP A 77 9.04 -13.78 1.69
N LYS A 78 8.56 -13.15 0.61
CA LYS A 78 7.40 -12.24 0.67
C LYS A 78 6.10 -12.99 0.96
N ILE A 79 5.94 -14.19 0.40
CA ILE A 79 4.80 -15.08 0.67
C ILE A 79 4.76 -15.46 2.16
N ALA A 80 5.90 -15.87 2.72
CA ALA A 80 6.02 -16.22 4.13
C ALA A 80 5.73 -15.02 5.05
N LEU A 81 6.22 -13.82 4.68
CA LEU A 81 5.95 -12.60 5.43
C LEU A 81 4.47 -12.24 5.42
N ALA A 82 3.79 -12.30 4.27
CA ALA A 82 2.36 -12.02 4.18
C ALA A 82 1.53 -12.96 5.07
N LYS A 83 1.93 -14.24 5.16
CA LYS A 83 1.31 -15.20 6.08
C LYS A 83 1.50 -14.80 7.53
N LYS A 84 2.71 -14.38 7.91
CA LYS A 84 3.03 -13.87 9.25
C LYS A 84 2.20 -12.61 9.59
N LEU A 85 2.00 -11.72 8.59
CA LEU A 85 1.25 -10.47 8.73
C LEU A 85 -0.28 -10.64 8.66
N GLY A 86 -0.75 -11.88 8.64
CA GLY A 86 -2.16 -12.20 8.86
C GLY A 86 -2.95 -12.62 7.63
N ALA A 87 -2.33 -12.81 6.45
CA ALA A 87 -3.04 -13.42 5.33
C ALA A 87 -3.59 -14.80 5.72
N ASP A 88 -4.86 -15.06 5.41
CA ASP A 88 -5.52 -16.34 5.72
C ASP A 88 -4.92 -17.48 4.88
N ASP A 89 -4.54 -17.18 3.63
CA ASP A 89 -3.79 -18.09 2.77
C ASP A 89 -2.77 -17.34 1.91
N THR A 90 -1.76 -18.06 1.44
CA THR A 90 -0.72 -17.49 0.57
C THR A 90 -0.24 -18.57 -0.41
N CYS A 91 0.17 -18.15 -1.63
CA CYS A 91 0.66 -19.08 -2.64
C CYS A 91 1.68 -18.42 -3.57
N HIS A 92 2.42 -19.27 -4.31
CA HIS A 92 3.18 -18.80 -5.47
C HIS A 92 2.22 -18.32 -6.57
N ALA A 93 2.61 -17.29 -7.31
CA ALA A 93 1.77 -16.70 -8.36
C ALA A 93 1.27 -17.70 -9.39
N GLY A 94 2.09 -18.71 -9.76
CA GLY A 94 1.71 -19.78 -10.67
C GLY A 94 0.63 -20.75 -10.13
N GLU A 95 0.33 -20.70 -8.84
CA GLU A 95 -0.68 -21.56 -8.18
C GLU A 95 -1.96 -20.78 -7.85
N LEU A 96 -1.97 -19.46 -8.08
CA LEU A 96 -3.02 -18.58 -7.61
C LEU A 96 -4.42 -18.99 -8.06
N ILE A 97 -4.60 -19.40 -9.31
CA ILE A 97 -5.92 -19.77 -9.85
C ILE A 97 -6.51 -20.94 -9.04
N THR A 98 -5.73 -22.00 -8.83
CA THR A 98 -6.17 -23.17 -8.05
C THR A 98 -6.42 -22.79 -6.60
N LYS A 99 -5.49 -22.06 -5.98
CA LYS A 99 -5.58 -21.66 -4.58
C LYS A 99 -6.73 -20.70 -4.31
N ALA A 100 -6.98 -19.73 -5.20
CA ALA A 100 -8.11 -18.82 -5.08
C ALA A 100 -9.46 -19.55 -5.24
N SER A 101 -9.52 -20.57 -6.11
CA SER A 101 -10.70 -21.42 -6.23
C SER A 101 -10.98 -22.18 -4.94
N GLU A 102 -9.97 -22.84 -4.35
CA GLU A 102 -10.07 -23.51 -3.05
C GLU A 102 -10.49 -22.54 -1.94
N PHE A 103 -9.80 -21.40 -1.85
CA PHE A 103 -10.05 -20.35 -0.86
C PHE A 103 -11.45 -19.77 -0.93
N SER A 104 -12.03 -19.69 -2.13
CA SER A 104 -13.38 -19.15 -2.38
C SER A 104 -14.48 -20.22 -2.49
N ASN A 105 -14.18 -21.48 -2.20
CA ASN A 105 -15.10 -22.62 -2.37
C ASN A 105 -15.64 -22.75 -3.81
N GLY A 106 -14.83 -22.41 -4.81
CA GLY A 106 -15.17 -22.49 -6.23
C GLY A 106 -15.98 -21.29 -6.77
N TYR A 107 -16.39 -20.34 -5.94
CA TYR A 107 -17.20 -19.18 -6.38
C TYR A 107 -16.36 -18.05 -6.97
N GLY A 108 -15.08 -18.00 -6.70
CA GLY A 108 -14.19 -16.87 -6.98
C GLY A 108 -14.18 -15.86 -5.84
N VAL A 109 -13.13 -15.02 -5.80
CA VAL A 109 -12.97 -13.99 -4.77
C VAL A 109 -13.86 -12.77 -5.03
N ASP A 110 -14.24 -12.06 -3.98
CA ASP A 110 -15.08 -10.86 -4.06
C ASP A 110 -14.36 -9.68 -4.70
N ALA A 111 -13.06 -9.59 -4.44
CA ALA A 111 -12.22 -8.55 -5.03
C ALA A 111 -10.77 -9.01 -5.20
N VAL A 112 -10.07 -8.35 -6.11
CA VAL A 112 -8.64 -8.52 -6.37
C VAL A 112 -7.97 -7.15 -6.31
N ILE A 113 -6.87 -7.06 -5.56
CA ILE A 113 -5.99 -5.88 -5.59
C ILE A 113 -4.67 -6.29 -6.25
N ILE A 114 -4.38 -5.69 -7.39
CA ILE A 114 -3.13 -5.92 -8.10
C ILE A 114 -2.11 -4.90 -7.60
N ALA A 115 -1.22 -5.32 -6.69
CA ALA A 115 -0.14 -4.53 -6.12
C ALA A 115 1.24 -4.86 -6.76
N ALA A 116 1.25 -5.74 -7.75
CA ALA A 116 2.45 -6.13 -8.48
C ALA A 116 2.99 -4.99 -9.36
N SER A 117 4.31 -5.00 -9.60
CA SER A 117 4.97 -4.14 -10.58
C SER A 117 5.63 -5.01 -11.64
N THR A 118 5.05 -5.04 -12.84
CA THR A 118 5.53 -5.83 -13.98
C THR A 118 4.97 -5.29 -15.30
N MET A 119 5.69 -5.48 -16.39
CA MET A 119 5.18 -5.15 -17.73
C MET A 119 4.23 -6.23 -18.31
N SER A 120 4.08 -7.36 -17.61
CA SER A 120 3.20 -8.45 -18.02
C SER A 120 1.72 -8.11 -17.82
N ASN A 121 0.87 -8.60 -18.71
CA ASN A 121 -0.59 -8.60 -18.56
C ASN A 121 -1.11 -9.80 -17.74
N GLN A 122 -0.25 -10.74 -17.35
CA GLN A 122 -0.70 -11.95 -16.66
C GLN A 122 -1.50 -11.65 -15.40
N PRO A 123 -1.10 -10.68 -14.54
CA PRO A 123 -1.91 -10.35 -13.35
C PRO A 123 -3.34 -9.91 -13.69
N VAL A 124 -3.53 -9.22 -14.81
CA VAL A 124 -4.86 -8.77 -15.26
C VAL A 124 -5.72 -9.93 -15.75
N ILE A 125 -5.11 -10.89 -16.44
CA ILE A 125 -5.77 -12.11 -16.91
C ILE A 125 -6.18 -12.97 -15.70
N ASP A 126 -5.25 -13.25 -14.79
CA ASP A 126 -5.49 -14.06 -13.61
C ASP A 126 -6.54 -13.42 -12.68
N ALA A 127 -6.51 -12.09 -12.53
CA ALA A 127 -7.51 -11.37 -11.74
C ALA A 127 -8.94 -11.59 -12.25
N ALA A 128 -9.13 -11.60 -13.59
CA ALA A 128 -10.44 -11.93 -14.15
C ALA A 128 -10.85 -13.37 -13.86
N GLU A 129 -9.90 -14.30 -13.96
CA GLU A 129 -10.17 -15.73 -13.77
C GLU A 129 -10.57 -16.04 -12.34
N ILE A 130 -9.85 -15.50 -11.35
CA ILE A 130 -10.13 -15.79 -9.93
C ILE A 130 -11.31 -15.00 -9.35
N SER A 131 -11.78 -13.93 -10.04
CA SER A 131 -12.90 -13.13 -9.58
C SER A 131 -14.24 -13.87 -9.75
N ARG A 132 -15.14 -13.71 -8.78
CA ARG A 132 -16.54 -14.10 -8.94
C ARG A 132 -17.28 -13.21 -9.95
N MET A 133 -18.52 -13.59 -10.29
CA MET A 133 -19.46 -12.69 -10.97
C MET A 133 -19.61 -11.39 -10.18
N ARG A 134 -19.51 -10.25 -10.87
CA ARG A 134 -19.61 -8.91 -10.28
C ARG A 134 -18.54 -8.66 -9.20
N GLY A 135 -17.37 -9.30 -9.35
CA GLY A 135 -16.19 -9.03 -8.54
C GLY A 135 -15.60 -7.66 -8.88
N ARG A 136 -14.69 -7.19 -8.05
CA ARG A 136 -13.98 -5.92 -8.23
C ARG A 136 -12.50 -6.19 -8.43
N VAL A 137 -11.88 -5.52 -9.41
CA VAL A 137 -10.44 -5.56 -9.64
C VAL A 137 -9.88 -4.16 -9.51
N VAL A 138 -8.95 -3.96 -8.59
CA VAL A 138 -8.34 -2.67 -8.30
C VAL A 138 -6.86 -2.71 -8.70
N PHE A 139 -6.45 -1.77 -9.52
CA PHE A 139 -5.06 -1.56 -9.91
C PHE A 139 -4.40 -0.61 -8.93
N LEU A 140 -3.52 -1.12 -8.09
CA LEU A 140 -2.72 -0.38 -7.14
C LEU A 140 -1.27 -0.25 -7.60
N GLY A 141 -0.70 -1.32 -8.17
CA GLY A 141 0.64 -1.37 -8.75
C GLY A 141 0.67 -1.01 -10.23
N MET A 142 1.84 -1.14 -10.83
CA MET A 142 2.06 -0.94 -12.28
C MET A 142 2.14 -2.30 -12.99
N VAL A 143 1.14 -2.57 -13.83
CA VAL A 143 1.09 -3.79 -14.65
C VAL A 143 0.69 -3.44 -16.08
N GLY A 144 0.86 -4.38 -17.02
CA GLY A 144 0.28 -4.24 -18.36
C GLY A 144 -1.24 -4.09 -18.26
N MET A 145 -1.83 -3.27 -19.13
CA MET A 145 -3.27 -2.97 -19.11
C MET A 145 -3.98 -3.38 -20.41
N ASP A 146 -3.50 -4.42 -21.05
CA ASP A 146 -4.23 -5.06 -22.14
C ASP A 146 -5.30 -5.99 -21.54
N ILE A 147 -6.50 -5.43 -21.35
CA ILE A 147 -7.58 -6.06 -20.60
C ILE A 147 -8.29 -7.08 -21.46
N PRO A 148 -8.37 -8.36 -21.06
CA PRO A 148 -9.09 -9.39 -21.80
C PRO A 148 -10.59 -9.15 -21.69
N ARG A 149 -11.13 -8.41 -22.66
CA ARG A 149 -12.53 -7.93 -22.64
C ARG A 149 -13.55 -9.03 -22.37
N ASN A 150 -13.37 -10.20 -22.97
CA ASN A 150 -14.38 -11.26 -22.85
C ASN A 150 -14.55 -11.80 -21.43
N GLU A 151 -13.45 -11.97 -20.72
CA GLU A 151 -13.40 -12.50 -19.36
C GLU A 151 -14.02 -11.49 -18.38
N TYR A 152 -13.66 -10.21 -18.50
CA TYR A 152 -14.23 -9.14 -17.69
C TYR A 152 -15.71 -8.92 -18.00
N TYR A 153 -16.08 -8.94 -19.29
CA TYR A 153 -17.48 -8.74 -19.73
C TYR A 153 -18.42 -9.85 -19.24
N LYS A 154 -18.01 -11.13 -19.38
CA LYS A 154 -18.84 -12.27 -18.98
C LYS A 154 -19.17 -12.30 -17.50
N LYS A 155 -18.26 -11.78 -16.67
CA LYS A 155 -18.41 -11.72 -15.23
C LYS A 155 -18.90 -10.36 -14.72
N GLU A 156 -19.12 -9.36 -15.60
CA GLU A 156 -19.44 -7.97 -15.20
C GLU A 156 -18.49 -7.46 -14.13
N ILE A 157 -17.17 -7.65 -14.31
CA ILE A 157 -16.16 -7.25 -13.33
C ILE A 157 -16.05 -5.72 -13.32
N ASP A 158 -16.16 -5.13 -12.14
CA ASP A 158 -15.91 -3.72 -11.89
C ASP A 158 -14.40 -3.48 -11.78
N LEU A 159 -13.87 -2.61 -12.64
CA LEU A 159 -12.44 -2.35 -12.77
C LEU A 159 -12.16 -0.91 -12.32
N ARG A 160 -11.23 -0.75 -11.37
CA ARG A 160 -10.92 0.53 -10.76
C ARG A 160 -9.42 0.80 -10.71
N LEU A 161 -9.05 2.06 -10.91
CA LEU A 161 -7.68 2.54 -10.73
C LEU A 161 -7.56 3.21 -9.36
N SER A 162 -6.52 2.89 -8.63
CA SER A 162 -6.19 3.57 -7.38
C SER A 162 -5.18 4.67 -7.64
N MET A 163 -5.56 5.93 -7.41
CA MET A 163 -4.68 7.08 -7.62
C MET A 163 -3.94 7.42 -6.32
N ALA A 164 -2.66 7.08 -6.28
CA ALA A 164 -1.75 7.42 -5.17
C ALA A 164 -2.43 7.25 -3.79
N TYR A 165 -2.35 8.24 -2.92
CA TYR A 165 -2.92 8.22 -1.57
C TYR A 165 -4.32 8.86 -1.47
N GLY A 166 -4.97 9.10 -2.61
CA GLY A 166 -6.39 9.45 -2.69
C GLY A 166 -6.69 10.88 -3.11
N PRO A 167 -7.95 11.32 -2.95
CA PRO A 167 -8.41 12.65 -3.33
C PRO A 167 -7.59 13.77 -2.68
N GLY A 168 -7.27 14.78 -3.44
CA GLY A 168 -6.33 15.86 -3.10
C GLY A 168 -5.05 15.77 -3.94
N ARG A 169 -4.64 14.57 -4.30
CA ARG A 169 -3.44 14.36 -5.11
C ARG A 169 -3.60 14.97 -6.50
N TYR A 170 -2.58 15.73 -6.92
CA TYR A 170 -2.54 16.52 -8.16
C TYR A 170 -3.51 17.71 -8.23
N ASP A 171 -4.15 18.08 -7.11
CA ASP A 171 -4.94 19.29 -7.03
C ASP A 171 -4.13 20.42 -6.34
N PRO A 172 -3.65 21.44 -7.08
CA PRO A 172 -2.85 22.52 -6.51
C PRO A 172 -3.61 23.34 -5.44
N GLU A 173 -4.94 23.41 -5.52
CA GLU A 173 -5.75 24.07 -4.48
C GLU A 173 -5.63 23.34 -3.15
N TYR A 174 -5.61 22.01 -3.20
CA TYR A 174 -5.48 21.18 -2.02
C TYR A 174 -4.02 21.06 -1.55
N GLU A 175 -3.11 20.63 -2.44
CA GLU A 175 -1.72 20.33 -2.08
C GLU A 175 -0.90 21.60 -1.80
N GLU A 176 -1.05 22.68 -2.59
CA GLU A 176 -0.20 23.85 -2.47
C GLU A 176 -0.83 24.98 -1.66
N LYS A 177 -2.12 25.26 -1.90
CA LYS A 177 -2.82 26.38 -1.25
C LYS A 177 -3.51 25.98 0.07
N GLY A 178 -3.60 24.68 0.35
CA GLY A 178 -4.17 24.17 1.60
C GLY A 178 -5.69 24.34 1.70
N ASN A 179 -6.40 24.44 0.57
CA ASN A 179 -7.85 24.45 0.53
C ASN A 179 -8.37 23.01 0.60
N ASP A 180 -9.00 22.65 1.72
CA ASP A 180 -9.54 21.30 1.89
C ASP A 180 -10.91 21.17 1.22
N TYR A 181 -11.26 19.93 0.83
CA TYR A 181 -12.59 19.60 0.34
C TYR A 181 -13.61 19.59 1.48
N PRO A 182 -14.89 19.93 1.19
CA PRO A 182 -15.95 19.75 2.17
C PRO A 182 -16.01 18.30 2.66
N PHE A 183 -15.93 18.12 3.97
CA PHE A 183 -15.83 16.79 4.61
C PHE A 183 -16.98 15.85 4.20
N ASP A 184 -18.20 16.38 4.13
CA ASP A 184 -19.39 15.60 3.80
C ASP A 184 -19.44 15.12 2.34
N LEU A 185 -18.68 15.80 1.45
CA LEU A 185 -18.62 15.45 0.04
C LEU A 185 -17.41 14.57 -0.31
N VAL A 186 -16.28 14.79 0.36
CA VAL A 186 -15.05 14.03 0.15
C VAL A 186 -14.54 13.55 1.49
N ARG A 187 -15.07 12.41 1.96
CA ARG A 187 -14.73 11.87 3.28
C ARG A 187 -13.25 11.52 3.42
N TRP A 188 -12.64 10.97 2.38
CA TRP A 188 -11.29 10.45 2.40
C TRP A 188 -10.38 11.18 1.42
N THR A 189 -9.70 12.21 1.93
CA THR A 189 -8.60 12.88 1.23
C THR A 189 -7.27 12.20 1.58
N GLU A 190 -6.19 12.56 0.89
CA GLU A 190 -4.85 12.08 1.21
C GLU A 190 -4.47 12.32 2.67
N GLN A 191 -4.71 13.52 3.23
CA GLN A 191 -4.44 13.81 4.64
C GLN A 191 -5.25 12.91 5.57
N ARG A 192 -6.55 12.73 5.31
CA ARG A 192 -7.42 11.86 6.12
C ARG A 192 -7.07 10.38 5.98
N ASN A 193 -6.45 9.99 4.86
CA ASN A 193 -5.86 8.65 4.71
C ASN A 193 -4.59 8.51 5.57
N PHE A 194 -3.75 9.55 5.68
CA PHE A 194 -2.62 9.55 6.60
C PHE A 194 -3.08 9.41 8.05
N GLU A 195 -4.06 10.21 8.48
CA GLU A 195 -4.65 10.12 9.82
C GLU A 195 -5.21 8.73 10.11
N ALA A 196 -5.97 8.17 9.16
CA ALA A 196 -6.57 6.84 9.33
C ALA A 196 -5.51 5.74 9.40
N PHE A 197 -4.44 5.82 8.62
CA PHE A 197 -3.36 4.85 8.65
C PHE A 197 -2.60 4.91 9.98
N LEU A 198 -2.23 6.09 10.46
CA LEU A 198 -1.59 6.27 11.76
C LEU A 198 -2.49 5.82 12.92
N GLY A 199 -3.79 6.09 12.83
CA GLY A 199 -4.75 5.61 13.82
C GLY A 199 -4.81 4.08 13.91
N LEU A 200 -4.71 3.37 12.78
CA LEU A 200 -4.66 1.90 12.78
C LEU A 200 -3.36 1.36 13.39
N ILE A 201 -2.24 2.08 13.29
CA ILE A 201 -1.00 1.73 13.98
C ILE A 201 -1.17 1.95 15.48
N ASP A 202 -1.69 3.10 15.90
CA ASP A 202 -1.90 3.45 17.30
C ASP A 202 -2.84 2.45 18.01
N GLU A 203 -3.84 1.95 17.28
CA GLU A 203 -4.74 0.88 17.75
C GLU A 203 -4.11 -0.53 17.72
N GLY A 204 -2.87 -0.68 17.26
CA GLY A 204 -2.20 -1.98 17.11
C GLY A 204 -2.85 -2.91 16.07
N LYS A 205 -3.60 -2.36 15.11
CA LYS A 205 -4.27 -3.12 14.05
C LYS A 205 -3.34 -3.49 12.90
N ILE A 206 -2.32 -2.68 12.69
CA ILE A 206 -1.27 -2.88 11.67
C ILE A 206 0.09 -2.58 12.28
N THR A 207 1.13 -3.22 11.75
CA THR A 207 2.52 -3.11 12.23
C THR A 207 3.48 -2.93 11.05
N PRO A 208 3.57 -1.72 10.47
CA PRO A 208 4.38 -1.47 9.27
C PRO A 208 5.86 -1.80 9.45
N LYS A 209 6.42 -1.58 10.63
CA LYS A 209 7.84 -1.91 10.93
C LYS A 209 8.21 -3.38 10.74
N GLU A 210 7.25 -4.30 10.75
CA GLU A 210 7.51 -5.71 10.43
C GLU A 210 7.90 -5.92 8.95
N ILE A 211 7.73 -4.91 8.11
CA ILE A 211 8.11 -4.90 6.69
C ILE A 211 9.51 -4.28 6.50
N LEU A 212 10.04 -3.63 7.54
CA LEU A 212 11.35 -2.99 7.49
C LEU A 212 12.46 -4.03 7.37
N THR A 213 13.32 -3.86 6.35
CA THR A 213 14.46 -4.74 6.11
C THR A 213 15.80 -4.04 6.34
N HIS A 214 15.86 -2.73 6.09
CA HIS A 214 17.10 -1.95 6.18
C HIS A 214 16.87 -0.60 6.83
N GLU A 215 17.78 -0.23 7.70
CA GLU A 215 17.90 1.10 8.27
C GLU A 215 19.28 1.66 7.96
N PHE A 216 19.36 2.86 7.43
CA PHE A 216 20.59 3.57 7.18
C PHE A 216 20.60 4.88 7.95
N ASP A 217 21.72 5.24 8.54
CA ASP A 217 21.92 6.60 9.03
C ASP A 217 21.90 7.57 7.84
N PHE A 218 21.35 8.77 8.02
CA PHE A 218 21.23 9.76 6.94
C PHE A 218 22.58 10.12 6.30
N ASP A 219 23.66 10.12 7.07
CA ASP A 219 25.01 10.35 6.57
C ASP A 219 25.48 9.29 5.56
N ASN A 220 24.88 8.10 5.63
CA ASN A 220 25.12 6.97 4.72
C ASN A 220 23.94 6.74 3.74
N ALA A 221 23.10 7.75 3.49
CA ALA A 221 21.93 7.63 2.62
C ALA A 221 22.27 7.12 1.21
N MET A 222 23.48 7.37 0.72
CA MET A 222 23.91 6.87 -0.59
C MET A 222 23.96 5.35 -0.66
N ASP A 223 24.26 4.65 0.43
CA ASP A 223 24.25 3.18 0.49
C ASP A 223 22.82 2.64 0.31
N ALA A 224 21.80 3.35 0.84
CA ALA A 224 20.40 3.02 0.60
C ALA A 224 20.03 3.14 -0.88
N TYR A 225 20.50 4.20 -1.57
CA TYR A 225 20.27 4.36 -3.01
C TYR A 225 21.04 3.31 -3.83
N ASP A 226 22.24 2.94 -3.44
CA ASP A 226 23.01 1.88 -4.11
C ASP A 226 22.33 0.50 -3.98
N LEU A 227 21.65 0.26 -2.85
CA LEU A 227 20.79 -0.92 -2.68
C LEU A 227 19.55 -0.86 -3.62
N LEU A 228 18.87 0.29 -3.69
CA LEU A 228 17.71 0.49 -4.57
C LEU A 228 18.08 0.36 -6.06
N GLU A 229 19.25 0.84 -6.46
CA GLU A 229 19.75 0.75 -7.84
C GLU A 229 20.32 -0.63 -8.19
N GLY A 230 20.38 -1.57 -7.22
CA GLY A 230 20.86 -2.92 -7.42
C GLY A 230 22.40 -3.03 -7.54
N LYS A 231 23.14 -2.00 -7.13
CA LYS A 231 24.61 -2.05 -6.99
C LYS A 231 24.99 -2.93 -5.79
N ILE A 232 24.23 -2.85 -4.70
CA ILE A 232 24.27 -3.80 -3.59
C ILE A 232 23.24 -4.88 -3.88
N LYS A 233 23.68 -6.14 -3.98
CA LYS A 233 22.82 -7.27 -4.35
C LYS A 233 22.21 -7.93 -3.11
N GLU A 234 21.39 -7.20 -2.41
CA GLU A 234 20.61 -7.70 -1.28
C GLU A 234 19.12 -7.56 -1.56
N LYS A 235 18.33 -8.47 -0.98
CA LYS A 235 16.87 -8.38 -1.02
C LYS A 235 16.41 -7.32 -0.03
N TYR A 236 15.57 -6.41 -0.45
CA TYR A 236 14.97 -5.39 0.41
C TYR A 236 13.46 -5.32 0.25
N LEU A 237 12.80 -4.74 1.24
CA LEU A 237 11.36 -4.45 1.19
C LEU A 237 11.09 -3.03 1.72
N GLY A 238 11.17 -2.79 3.02
CA GLY A 238 11.14 -1.46 3.61
C GLY A 238 12.54 -0.95 3.91
N ILE A 239 12.84 0.28 3.54
CA ILE A 239 14.10 0.97 3.81
C ILE A 239 13.78 2.30 4.49
N VAL A 240 14.46 2.60 5.59
CA VAL A 240 14.29 3.85 6.36
C VAL A 240 15.64 4.54 6.53
N LEU A 241 15.64 5.87 6.40
CA LEU A 241 16.77 6.71 6.75
C LEU A 241 16.56 7.29 8.15
N LYS A 242 17.52 7.12 9.03
CA LYS A 242 17.52 7.67 10.39
C LYS A 242 18.29 8.98 10.43
N TYR A 243 17.63 10.00 10.97
CA TYR A 243 18.29 11.29 11.26
C TYR A 243 18.82 11.29 12.69
N ASN A 244 20.00 11.86 12.87
CA ASN A 244 20.56 12.06 14.21
C ASN A 244 19.69 13.08 14.97
N ARG A 245 19.18 12.72 16.15
CA ARG A 245 18.34 13.60 17.00
C ARG A 245 19.14 14.51 17.92
N ASP A 246 20.45 14.26 18.07
CA ASP A 246 21.32 15.01 18.99
C ASP A 246 21.83 16.34 18.40
N ILE A 247 21.19 16.85 17.35
CA ILE A 247 21.52 18.16 16.78
C ILE A 247 21.00 19.24 17.74
N ASN A 248 21.93 19.99 18.31
CA ASN A 248 21.60 21.15 19.12
C ASN A 248 21.06 22.27 18.18
N LEU A 249 19.76 22.51 18.22
CA LEU A 249 19.06 23.47 17.34
C LEU A 249 19.56 24.94 17.53
N GLU A 250 20.37 25.21 18.53
CA GLU A 250 20.95 26.55 18.76
C GLU A 250 22.06 26.90 17.73
N ASP A 251 22.62 25.93 17.02
CA ASP A 251 23.71 26.13 16.04
C ASP A 251 23.24 26.23 14.59
N GLU A 252 21.95 26.02 14.28
CA GLU A 252 21.46 26.09 12.92
C GLU A 252 21.10 27.52 12.49
N LYS A 253 21.92 28.09 11.62
CA LYS A 253 21.57 29.32 10.90
C LYS A 253 20.38 29.07 10.00
N ILE A 254 19.24 29.70 10.32
CA ILE A 254 18.06 29.72 9.43
C ILE A 254 18.44 30.41 8.13
N VAL A 255 18.71 29.65 7.08
CA VAL A 255 18.90 30.17 5.73
C VAL A 255 17.53 30.51 5.15
N LYS A 256 17.12 31.75 5.23
CA LYS A 256 15.97 32.25 4.47
C LYS A 256 16.34 32.23 2.99
N ARG A 257 15.71 31.36 2.21
CA ARG A 257 15.71 31.51 0.76
C ARG A 257 14.77 32.63 0.40
N THR A 258 15.35 33.71 -0.16
CA THR A 258 14.63 34.81 -0.83
C THR A 258 14.16 34.35 -2.20
#